data_f325da1562509a15367d7a6ce8177a34
#
_entry.id   f325da1562509a15367d7a6ce8177a34
#
_cell.length_a   1.000
_cell.length_b   1.000
_cell.length_c   1.000
_cell.angle_alpha   90.00
_cell.angle_beta   90.00
_cell.angle_gamma   90.00
#
_symmetry.space_group_name_H-M   'P 1'
#
loop_
_entity.id
_entity.type
_entity.pdbx_description
1 polymer ?
#
loop_
_entity_poly.entity_id
_entity_poly.type
_entity_poly.pdbx_seq_one_letter_code
_entity_poly.pdbx_strand_id
1 'polypeptide(L)'
;NTYVTPDGRFVIAGSVVGKSLTVIDAETEQIVWSVDFDLGVRPLAFEANPDGTTKRIFVQLSDFNGFAVVDFATHKEVARIELPKIAAGKTPVLEGGNTSHGMAVTSDGKVLVVNSRLNSSLYSYSLPDLKLLGAADVGRAPDWVTLTPDGKTAYVANAGSNSVSVVDVKSMKETVRIPVGQVPKRN
;
A
#
# COMPACT_ATOMS: atom_id res chain seq x y z
N ASN A 1 -5.19 -11.83 -1.66
CA ASN A 1 -3.75 -11.59 -1.53
C ASN A 1 -3.23 -12.24 -0.24
N THR A 2 -2.00 -12.79 -0.29
CA THR A 2 -1.31 -13.37 0.86
C THR A 2 0.06 -12.71 1.04
N TYR A 3 0.46 -12.53 2.29
CA TYR A 3 1.72 -11.90 2.68
C TYR A 3 2.30 -12.64 3.87
N VAL A 4 3.61 -12.51 4.06
CA VAL A 4 4.31 -13.00 5.26
C VAL A 4 4.71 -11.79 6.10
N THR A 5 4.57 -11.89 7.42
CA THR A 5 5.00 -10.83 8.35
C THR A 5 6.52 -10.64 8.30
N PRO A 6 7.05 -9.45 8.67
CA PRO A 6 8.48 -9.16 8.60
C PRO A 6 9.38 -10.18 9.33
N ASP A 7 8.91 -10.72 10.44
CA ASP A 7 9.59 -11.77 11.23
C ASP A 7 9.41 -13.20 10.69
N GLY A 8 8.61 -13.38 9.62
CA GLY A 8 8.31 -14.68 9.03
C GLY A 8 7.35 -15.56 9.84
N ARG A 9 6.85 -15.08 10.97
CA ARG A 9 6.08 -15.90 11.91
C ARG A 9 4.63 -16.13 11.51
N PHE A 10 4.03 -15.19 10.78
CA PHE A 10 2.63 -15.28 10.38
C PHE A 10 2.44 -15.10 8.88
N VAL A 11 1.46 -15.79 8.35
CA VAL A 11 0.90 -15.57 7.00
C VAL A 11 -0.39 -14.76 7.15
N ILE A 12 -0.51 -13.69 6.38
CA ILE A 12 -1.68 -12.82 6.39
C ILE A 12 -2.46 -13.02 5.08
N ALA A 13 -3.71 -13.41 5.18
CA ALA A 13 -4.61 -13.58 4.04
C ALA A 13 -5.67 -12.49 4.01
N GLY A 14 -5.69 -11.68 2.93
CA GLY A 14 -6.72 -10.67 2.69
C GLY A 14 -7.77 -11.15 1.71
N SER A 15 -9.04 -11.10 2.09
CA SER A 15 -10.19 -11.47 1.26
C SER A 15 -10.95 -10.24 0.76
N VAL A 16 -11.13 -10.14 -0.56
CA VAL A 16 -11.94 -9.07 -1.17
C VAL A 16 -13.42 -9.31 -0.94
N VAL A 17 -13.89 -10.52 -1.23
CA VAL A 17 -15.32 -10.87 -1.12
C VAL A 17 -15.70 -11.10 0.34
N GLY A 18 -14.86 -11.80 1.11
CA GLY A 18 -15.08 -12.03 2.53
C GLY A 18 -14.87 -10.80 3.41
N LYS A 19 -14.31 -9.71 2.85
CA LYS A 19 -14.07 -8.45 3.56
C LYS A 19 -13.33 -8.62 4.89
N SER A 20 -12.36 -9.53 4.91
CA SER A 20 -11.65 -9.90 6.12
C SER A 20 -10.15 -10.01 5.89
N LEU A 21 -9.41 -9.84 6.97
CA LEU A 21 -7.99 -10.14 7.07
C LEU A 21 -7.86 -11.27 8.10
N THR A 22 -7.19 -12.35 7.71
CA THR A 22 -6.97 -13.52 8.55
C THR A 22 -5.48 -13.71 8.78
N VAL A 23 -5.09 -13.91 10.02
CA VAL A 23 -3.71 -14.18 10.45
C VAL A 23 -3.57 -15.65 10.80
N ILE A 24 -2.60 -16.28 10.19
CA ILE A 24 -2.30 -17.71 10.28
C ILE A 24 -0.88 -17.85 10.84
N ASP A 25 -0.69 -18.64 11.86
CA ASP A 25 0.62 -19.00 12.35
C ASP A 25 1.32 -19.91 11.34
N ALA A 26 2.53 -19.52 10.90
CA ALA A 26 3.24 -20.20 9.82
C ALA A 26 3.83 -21.57 10.22
N GLU A 27 4.01 -21.82 11.53
CA GLU A 27 4.54 -23.08 12.04
C GLU A 27 3.41 -24.11 12.25
N THR A 28 2.31 -23.67 12.87
CA THR A 28 1.18 -24.56 13.21
C THR A 28 0.13 -24.64 12.13
N GLU A 29 0.16 -23.75 11.14
CA GLU A 29 -0.84 -23.59 10.06
C GLU A 29 -2.27 -23.32 10.57
N GLN A 30 -2.40 -22.82 11.82
CA GLN A 30 -3.69 -22.51 12.41
C GLN A 30 -4.02 -21.04 12.32
N ILE A 31 -5.32 -20.72 12.16
CA ILE A 31 -5.82 -19.34 12.28
C ILE A 31 -5.63 -18.87 13.72
N VAL A 32 -4.93 -17.75 13.89
CA VAL A 32 -4.70 -17.14 15.20
C VAL A 32 -5.79 -16.12 15.52
N TRP A 33 -6.11 -15.24 14.55
CA TRP A 33 -7.18 -14.25 14.66
C TRP A 33 -7.59 -13.71 13.28
N SER A 34 -8.72 -13.01 13.23
CA SER A 34 -9.22 -12.33 12.03
C SER A 34 -9.81 -10.97 12.39
N VAL A 35 -9.82 -10.06 11.42
CA VAL A 35 -10.51 -8.76 11.49
C VAL A 35 -11.43 -8.64 10.29
N ASP A 36 -12.69 -8.27 10.53
CA ASP A 36 -13.66 -7.97 9.51
C ASP A 36 -13.69 -6.48 9.18
N PHE A 37 -13.96 -6.16 7.92
CA PHE A 37 -14.10 -4.81 7.40
C PHE A 37 -15.46 -4.65 6.71
N ASP A 38 -15.89 -3.42 6.52
CA ASP A 38 -17.07 -3.10 5.71
C ASP A 38 -16.79 -3.20 4.20
N LEU A 39 -15.52 -3.16 3.79
CA LEU A 39 -15.03 -3.17 2.42
C LEU A 39 -14.06 -4.33 2.17
N GLY A 40 -13.89 -4.70 0.90
CA GLY A 40 -12.99 -5.80 0.52
C GLY A 40 -11.53 -5.47 0.78
N VAL A 41 -10.81 -6.41 1.39
CA VAL A 41 -9.37 -6.27 1.70
C VAL A 41 -8.54 -6.40 0.45
N ARG A 42 -7.70 -5.41 0.19
CA ARG A 42 -6.78 -5.28 -0.94
C ARG A 42 -5.31 -5.48 -0.48
N PRO A 43 -4.29 -4.99 -1.19
CA PRO A 43 -2.91 -5.11 -0.76
C PRO A 43 -2.63 -4.61 0.66
N LEU A 44 -1.57 -5.16 1.24
CA LEU A 44 -1.13 -4.90 2.61
C LEU A 44 0.32 -4.42 2.62
N ALA A 45 0.68 -3.66 3.66
CA ALA A 45 2.06 -3.38 4.04
C ALA A 45 2.20 -3.45 5.57
N PHE A 46 3.42 -3.65 6.05
CA PHE A 46 3.69 -3.87 7.47
C PHE A 46 4.60 -2.79 8.04
N GLU A 47 4.29 -2.32 9.23
CA GLU A 47 5.24 -1.66 10.10
C GLU A 47 5.75 -2.67 11.13
N ALA A 48 7.08 -2.74 11.25
CA ALA A 48 7.72 -3.61 12.22
C ALA A 48 8.14 -2.85 13.49
N ASN A 49 8.18 -3.56 14.60
CA ASN A 49 8.88 -3.14 15.81
C ASN A 49 10.40 -3.23 15.62
N PRO A 50 11.21 -2.60 16.50
CA PRO A 50 12.68 -2.70 16.43
C PRO A 50 13.22 -4.13 16.49
N ASP A 51 12.47 -5.07 17.10
CA ASP A 51 12.81 -6.49 17.17
C ASP A 51 12.38 -7.31 15.94
N GLY A 52 11.81 -6.66 14.91
CA GLY A 52 11.34 -7.27 13.68
C GLY A 52 9.91 -7.80 13.72
N THR A 53 9.28 -7.87 14.90
CA THR A 53 7.88 -8.31 15.01
C THR A 53 6.93 -7.30 14.38
N THR A 54 5.74 -7.75 13.95
CA THR A 54 4.75 -6.86 13.35
C THR A 54 4.12 -5.94 14.39
N LYS A 55 4.13 -4.63 14.11
CA LYS A 55 3.49 -3.61 14.94
C LYS A 55 2.10 -3.26 14.41
N ARG A 56 2.03 -2.87 13.12
CA ARG A 56 0.78 -2.52 12.45
C ARG A 56 0.72 -3.12 11.06
N ILE A 57 -0.50 -3.38 10.59
CA ILE A 57 -0.77 -3.73 9.20
C ILE A 57 -1.51 -2.57 8.57
N PHE A 58 -0.99 -2.05 7.46
CA PHE A 58 -1.69 -1.11 6.60
C PHE A 58 -2.47 -1.88 5.55
N VAL A 59 -3.76 -1.60 5.43
CA VAL A 59 -4.70 -2.38 4.62
C VAL A 59 -5.40 -1.47 3.63
N GLN A 60 -5.19 -1.67 2.35
CA GLN A 60 -6.03 -1.02 1.35
C GLN A 60 -7.38 -1.71 1.24
N LEU A 61 -8.42 -0.91 1.09
CA LEU A 61 -9.81 -1.37 1.00
C LEU A 61 -10.40 -1.03 -0.37
N SER A 62 -11.28 -1.89 -0.87
CA SER A 62 -12.04 -1.65 -2.10
C SER A 62 -12.84 -0.37 -1.98
N ASP A 63 -12.89 0.44 -3.05
CA ASP A 63 -13.70 1.65 -3.14
C ASP A 63 -13.40 2.75 -2.09
N PHE A 64 -12.29 2.60 -1.37
CA PHE A 64 -11.78 3.59 -0.43
C PHE A 64 -10.44 4.15 -0.93
N ASN A 65 -10.40 5.45 -1.22
CA ASN A 65 -9.15 6.12 -1.61
C ASN A 65 -8.31 6.42 -0.37
N GLY A 66 -7.69 5.37 0.18
CA GLY A 66 -7.01 5.42 1.45
C GLY A 66 -6.56 4.05 1.91
N PHE A 67 -6.31 3.94 3.21
CA PHE A 67 -5.94 2.69 3.87
C PHE A 67 -6.43 2.64 5.31
N ALA A 68 -6.77 1.45 5.78
CA ALA A 68 -7.02 1.18 7.19
C ALA A 68 -5.70 0.82 7.89
N VAL A 69 -5.68 1.01 9.20
CA VAL A 69 -4.56 0.67 10.08
C VAL A 69 -5.06 -0.35 11.10
N VAL A 70 -4.47 -1.54 11.07
CA VAL A 70 -4.75 -2.59 12.06
C VAL A 70 -3.58 -2.66 13.04
N ASP A 71 -3.86 -2.51 14.31
CA ASP A 71 -2.90 -2.74 15.39
C ASP A 71 -2.76 -4.24 15.64
N PHE A 72 -1.53 -4.74 15.51
CA PHE A 72 -1.26 -6.18 15.54
C PHE A 72 -1.44 -6.78 16.93
N ALA A 73 -1.18 -6.02 18.00
CA ALA A 73 -1.29 -6.51 19.37
C ALA A 73 -2.74 -6.57 19.87
N THR A 74 -3.58 -5.62 19.43
CA THR A 74 -4.99 -5.57 19.85
C THR A 74 -5.93 -6.27 18.87
N HIS A 75 -5.44 -6.66 17.67
CA HIS A 75 -6.21 -7.32 16.62
C HIS A 75 -7.38 -6.46 16.10
N LYS A 76 -7.23 -5.13 16.06
CA LYS A 76 -8.32 -4.20 15.71
C LYS A 76 -7.90 -3.18 14.67
N GLU A 77 -8.85 -2.78 13.82
CA GLU A 77 -8.74 -1.53 13.08
C GLU A 77 -8.74 -0.37 14.08
N VAL A 78 -7.67 0.44 14.07
CA VAL A 78 -7.49 1.56 15.01
C VAL A 78 -7.57 2.91 14.33
N ALA A 79 -7.43 2.96 13.00
CA ALA A 79 -7.54 4.17 12.22
C ALA A 79 -7.86 3.87 10.76
N ARG A 80 -8.40 4.87 10.07
CA ARG A 80 -8.57 4.86 8.62
C ARG A 80 -8.09 6.21 8.09
N ILE A 81 -7.16 6.19 7.15
CA ILE A 81 -6.51 7.36 6.57
C ILE A 81 -7.01 7.53 5.14
N GLU A 82 -7.71 8.63 4.89
CA GLU A 82 -8.11 9.04 3.54
C GLU A 82 -6.94 9.74 2.84
N LEU A 83 -6.66 9.37 1.59
CA LEU A 83 -5.67 10.05 0.77
C LEU A 83 -6.20 11.43 0.35
N PRO A 84 -5.31 12.39 0.04
CA PRO A 84 -5.71 13.72 -0.39
C PRO A 84 -6.73 13.68 -1.53
N LYS A 85 -7.66 14.63 -1.52
CA LYS A 85 -8.61 14.80 -2.62
C LYS A 85 -7.87 15.09 -3.91
N ILE A 86 -8.50 14.73 -5.03
CA ILE A 86 -7.94 15.00 -6.35
C ILE A 86 -7.66 16.49 -6.51
N ALA A 87 -6.47 16.83 -6.99
CA ALA A 87 -6.10 18.21 -7.22
C ALA A 87 -6.96 18.84 -8.32
N ALA A 88 -7.23 20.15 -8.20
CA ALA A 88 -7.99 20.90 -9.20
C ALA A 88 -7.33 20.76 -10.59
N GLY A 89 -8.13 20.48 -11.60
CA GLY A 89 -7.67 20.29 -12.98
C GLY A 89 -7.20 18.89 -13.33
N LYS A 90 -7.09 17.97 -12.36
CA LYS A 90 -6.82 16.54 -12.65
C LYS A 90 -8.12 15.79 -12.95
N THR A 91 -8.06 14.85 -13.89
CA THR A 91 -9.17 13.95 -14.19
C THR A 91 -9.07 12.70 -13.33
N PRO A 92 -10.11 12.36 -12.53
CA PRO A 92 -10.10 11.14 -11.74
C PRO A 92 -10.08 9.89 -12.63
N VAL A 93 -9.38 8.86 -12.17
CA VAL A 93 -9.40 7.54 -12.82
C VAL A 93 -10.36 6.65 -12.04
N LEU A 94 -11.54 6.45 -12.60
CA LEU A 94 -12.62 5.65 -11.97
C LEU A 94 -12.68 4.21 -12.48
N GLU A 95 -11.84 3.85 -13.46
CA GLU A 95 -11.84 2.55 -14.09
C GLU A 95 -11.28 1.46 -13.16
N GLY A 96 -11.93 0.30 -13.11
CA GLY A 96 -11.43 -0.89 -12.44
C GLY A 96 -11.81 -1.05 -10.95
N GLY A 97 -12.69 -0.21 -10.40
CA GLY A 97 -13.29 -0.40 -9.08
C GLY A 97 -12.34 -0.27 -7.88
N ASN A 98 -11.11 0.21 -8.09
CA ASN A 98 -10.12 0.41 -7.02
C ASN A 98 -9.61 1.83 -7.06
N THR A 99 -9.78 2.57 -5.99
CA THR A 99 -9.34 3.97 -5.87
C THR A 99 -7.89 4.07 -5.40
N SER A 100 -7.41 3.11 -4.63
CA SER A 100 -6.01 2.94 -4.23
C SER A 100 -5.61 1.45 -4.32
N HIS A 101 -4.31 1.12 -4.46
CA HIS A 101 -3.90 -0.29 -4.58
C HIS A 101 -2.51 -0.60 -3.99
N GLY A 102 -1.40 -0.23 -4.61
CA GLY A 102 -0.05 -0.56 -4.13
C GLY A 102 0.37 0.25 -2.91
N MET A 103 1.05 -0.39 -1.96
CA MET A 103 1.71 0.28 -0.82
C MET A 103 2.96 -0.49 -0.40
N ALA A 104 3.92 0.24 0.19
CA ALA A 104 5.15 -0.34 0.71
C ALA A 104 5.72 0.52 1.83
N VAL A 105 6.42 -0.10 2.77
CA VAL A 105 7.19 0.57 3.84
C VAL A 105 8.67 0.52 3.46
N THR A 106 9.38 1.64 3.66
CA THR A 106 10.83 1.72 3.46
C THR A 106 11.57 0.78 4.40
N SER A 107 12.74 0.29 4.00
CA SER A 107 13.53 -0.68 4.78
C SER A 107 13.96 -0.17 6.16
N ASP A 108 14.06 1.15 6.34
CA ASP A 108 14.34 1.78 7.63
C ASP A 108 13.07 1.95 8.50
N GLY A 109 11.91 1.52 8.02
CA GLY A 109 10.64 1.59 8.73
C GLY A 109 10.05 2.99 8.94
N LYS A 110 10.57 4.03 8.24
CA LYS A 110 10.20 5.43 8.52
C LYS A 110 9.17 6.02 7.58
N VAL A 111 8.98 5.44 6.40
CA VAL A 111 8.07 5.97 5.39
C VAL A 111 7.19 4.87 4.84
N LEU A 112 5.89 5.13 4.80
CA LEU A 112 4.91 4.36 4.05
C LEU A 112 4.62 5.10 2.74
N VAL A 113 4.76 4.43 1.60
CA VAL A 113 4.31 4.94 0.30
C VAL A 113 3.03 4.24 -0.13
N VAL A 114 2.10 5.01 -0.72
CA VAL A 114 0.75 4.54 -1.07
C VAL A 114 0.34 5.09 -2.43
N ASN A 115 -0.05 4.23 -3.34
CA ASN A 115 -0.61 4.62 -4.63
C ASN A 115 -2.07 5.07 -4.50
N SER A 116 -2.43 6.16 -5.19
CA SER A 116 -3.80 6.47 -5.54
C SER A 116 -4.01 6.28 -7.04
N ARG A 117 -4.79 5.28 -7.42
CA ARG A 117 -5.23 5.11 -8.81
C ARG A 117 -6.11 6.28 -9.23
N LEU A 118 -7.03 6.69 -8.32
CA LEU A 118 -7.95 7.79 -8.54
C LEU A 118 -7.21 9.09 -8.91
N ASN A 119 -6.13 9.40 -8.18
CA ASN A 119 -5.41 10.67 -8.32
C ASN A 119 -4.23 10.59 -9.30
N SER A 120 -3.86 9.39 -9.80
CA SER A 120 -2.62 9.15 -10.54
C SER A 120 -1.40 9.69 -9.79
N SER A 121 -1.31 9.33 -8.52
CA SER A 121 -0.28 9.86 -7.60
C SER A 121 0.26 8.77 -6.68
N LEU A 122 1.51 8.94 -6.24
CA LEU A 122 2.12 8.25 -5.13
C LEU A 122 2.20 9.23 -3.95
N TYR A 123 1.71 8.82 -2.79
CA TYR A 123 1.80 9.59 -1.54
C TYR A 123 2.80 8.95 -0.60
N SER A 124 3.47 9.77 0.24
CA SER A 124 4.34 9.29 1.31
C SER A 124 3.86 9.80 2.66
N TYR A 125 3.92 8.92 3.66
CA TYR A 125 3.53 9.19 5.05
C TYR A 125 4.65 8.84 6.00
N SER A 126 4.86 9.67 7.04
CA SER A 126 5.81 9.34 8.11
C SER A 126 5.31 8.17 8.95
N LEU A 127 6.24 7.37 9.47
CA LEU A 127 5.98 6.37 10.49
C LEU A 127 6.72 6.76 11.77
N PRO A 128 6.11 6.62 12.96
CA PRO A 128 4.79 6.01 13.19
C PRO A 128 3.60 6.96 13.06
N ASP A 129 3.80 8.26 12.85
CA ASP A 129 2.78 9.32 13.05
C ASP A 129 1.74 9.42 11.94
N LEU A 130 1.97 8.78 10.78
CA LEU A 130 1.10 8.83 9.61
C LEU A 130 0.81 10.25 9.11
N LYS A 131 1.80 11.16 9.22
CA LYS A 131 1.72 12.49 8.64
C LYS A 131 2.07 12.45 7.16
N LEU A 132 1.28 13.09 6.32
CA LEU A 132 1.59 13.26 4.90
C LEU A 132 2.90 14.05 4.74
N LEU A 133 3.89 13.43 4.09
CA LEU A 133 5.20 14.03 3.81
C LEU A 133 5.25 14.67 2.43
N GLY A 134 4.60 14.06 1.44
CA GLY A 134 4.59 14.54 0.08
C GLY A 134 3.79 13.69 -0.88
N ALA A 135 3.74 14.15 -2.13
CA ALA A 135 3.08 13.47 -3.23
C ALA A 135 3.89 13.62 -4.51
N ALA A 136 3.97 12.56 -5.30
CA ALA A 136 4.50 12.56 -6.65
C ALA A 136 3.38 12.28 -7.65
N ASP A 137 3.30 13.08 -8.72
CA ASP A 137 2.50 12.74 -9.87
C ASP A 137 3.20 11.62 -10.64
N VAL A 138 2.44 10.56 -10.94
CA VAL A 138 2.93 9.38 -11.67
C VAL A 138 2.08 9.13 -12.91
N GLY A 139 2.33 8.04 -13.61
CA GLY A 139 1.48 7.66 -14.74
C GLY A 139 0.05 7.33 -14.32
N ARG A 140 -0.84 7.18 -15.33
CA ARG A 140 -2.28 6.96 -15.11
C ARG A 140 -2.54 5.60 -14.46
N ALA A 141 -3.46 5.56 -13.52
CA ALA A 141 -3.91 4.37 -12.78
C ALA A 141 -2.74 3.56 -12.19
N PRO A 142 -1.92 4.13 -11.29
CA PRO A 142 -0.84 3.40 -10.64
C PRO A 142 -1.42 2.23 -9.84
N ASP A 143 -0.95 1.00 -10.14
CA ASP A 143 -1.50 -0.22 -9.55
C ASP A 143 -0.60 -0.80 -8.46
N TRP A 144 0.71 -0.81 -8.68
CA TRP A 144 1.67 -1.38 -7.73
C TRP A 144 2.84 -0.45 -7.45
N VAL A 145 3.49 -0.65 -6.31
CA VAL A 145 4.74 0.03 -5.96
C VAL A 145 5.72 -0.96 -5.35
N THR A 146 6.97 -0.88 -5.80
CA THR A 146 8.11 -1.61 -5.25
C THR A 146 9.21 -0.62 -4.89
N LEU A 147 9.78 -0.76 -3.71
CA LEU A 147 10.90 0.05 -3.25
C LEU A 147 12.22 -0.66 -3.53
N THR A 148 13.28 0.12 -3.80
CA THR A 148 14.65 -0.40 -3.73
C THR A 148 14.99 -0.85 -2.32
N PRO A 149 15.95 -1.81 -2.14
CA PRO A 149 16.34 -2.28 -0.82
C PRO A 149 16.82 -1.19 0.13
N ASP A 150 17.37 -0.09 -0.39
CA ASP A 150 17.80 1.08 0.40
C ASP A 150 16.65 2.06 0.71
N GLY A 151 15.43 1.78 0.22
CA GLY A 151 14.23 2.58 0.44
C GLY A 151 14.21 3.94 -0.25
N LYS A 152 15.20 4.25 -1.11
CA LYS A 152 15.34 5.61 -1.71
C LYS A 152 14.53 5.80 -2.97
N THR A 153 14.25 4.74 -3.70
CA THR A 153 13.56 4.79 -4.99
C THR A 153 12.32 3.92 -4.98
N ALA A 154 11.21 4.47 -5.46
CA ALA A 154 9.97 3.76 -5.69
C ALA A 154 9.75 3.54 -7.20
N TYR A 155 9.49 2.31 -7.60
CA TYR A 155 9.04 1.94 -8.93
C TYR A 155 7.52 1.75 -8.89
N VAL A 156 6.80 2.53 -9.68
CA VAL A 156 5.34 2.56 -9.69
C VAL A 156 4.83 2.04 -11.03
N ALA A 157 4.14 0.91 -11.01
CA ALA A 157 3.52 0.33 -12.21
C ALA A 157 2.23 1.08 -12.55
N ASN A 158 2.21 1.79 -13.67
CA ASN A 158 1.10 2.61 -14.14
C ASN A 158 0.26 1.84 -15.16
N ALA A 159 -0.73 1.09 -14.68
CA ALA A 159 -1.54 0.20 -15.52
C ALA A 159 -2.30 0.95 -16.63
N GLY A 160 -2.74 2.18 -16.37
CA GLY A 160 -3.50 2.99 -17.34
C GLY A 160 -2.66 3.77 -18.33
N SER A 161 -1.32 3.73 -18.24
CA SER A 161 -0.42 4.43 -19.17
C SER A 161 0.76 3.58 -19.67
N ASN A 162 0.72 2.25 -19.44
CA ASN A 162 1.72 1.31 -19.94
C ASN A 162 3.16 1.74 -19.62
N SER A 163 3.39 2.16 -18.40
CA SER A 163 4.68 2.72 -17.97
C SER A 163 5.00 2.38 -16.53
N VAL A 164 6.27 2.52 -16.17
CA VAL A 164 6.75 2.51 -14.79
C VAL A 164 7.31 3.89 -14.48
N SER A 165 6.80 4.53 -13.43
CA SER A 165 7.36 5.76 -12.89
C SER A 165 8.43 5.42 -11.88
N VAL A 166 9.59 6.08 -11.98
CA VAL A 166 10.69 6.01 -11.01
C VAL A 166 10.63 7.27 -10.16
N VAL A 167 10.40 7.11 -8.88
CA VAL A 167 10.19 8.22 -7.94
C VAL A 167 11.27 8.22 -6.87
N ASP A 168 11.93 9.37 -6.67
CA ASP A 168 12.78 9.60 -5.50
C ASP A 168 11.90 9.79 -4.26
N VAL A 169 12.01 8.89 -3.29
CA VAL A 169 11.13 8.83 -2.11
C VAL A 169 11.29 10.04 -1.20
N LYS A 170 12.50 10.60 -1.12
CA LYS A 170 12.78 11.73 -0.24
C LYS A 170 12.18 13.04 -0.77
N SER A 171 12.31 13.29 -2.06
CA SER A 171 11.81 14.53 -2.69
C SER A 171 10.39 14.39 -3.22
N MET A 172 9.87 13.17 -3.31
CA MET A 172 8.60 12.83 -3.94
C MET A 172 8.50 13.41 -5.36
N LYS A 173 9.55 13.19 -6.15
CA LYS A 173 9.61 13.60 -7.56
C LYS A 173 9.80 12.41 -8.47
N GLU A 174 9.00 12.33 -9.53
CA GLU A 174 9.26 11.41 -10.62
C GLU A 174 10.55 11.83 -11.33
N THR A 175 11.54 10.95 -11.38
CA THR A 175 12.84 11.21 -12.02
C THR A 175 12.85 10.74 -13.47
N VAL A 176 12.14 9.64 -13.76
CA VAL A 176 12.01 9.10 -15.12
C VAL A 176 10.71 8.30 -15.22
N ARG A 177 10.13 8.24 -16.42
CA ARG A 177 9.02 7.35 -16.77
C ARG A 177 9.45 6.43 -17.88
N ILE A 178 9.38 5.14 -17.63
CA ILE A 178 9.86 4.09 -18.52
C ILE A 178 8.65 3.48 -19.25
N PRO A 179 8.55 3.57 -20.57
CA PRO A 179 7.53 2.82 -21.31
C PRO A 179 7.75 1.31 -21.17
N VAL A 180 6.67 0.57 -20.94
CA VAL A 180 6.71 -0.89 -20.80
C VAL A 180 5.55 -1.54 -21.55
N GLY A 181 5.43 -2.85 -21.48
CA GLY A 181 4.30 -3.58 -22.07
C GLY A 181 2.95 -3.18 -21.46
N GLN A 182 1.87 -3.67 -22.05
CA GLN A 182 0.52 -3.29 -21.67
C GLN A 182 0.15 -3.69 -20.24
N VAL A 183 -0.54 -2.79 -19.55
CA VAL A 183 -1.17 -2.99 -18.25
C VAL A 183 -0.22 -3.59 -17.20
N PRO A 184 0.92 -2.94 -16.89
CA PRO A 184 1.78 -3.41 -15.83
C PRO A 184 1.03 -3.34 -14.49
N LYS A 185 0.98 -4.46 -13.76
CA LYS A 185 0.25 -4.55 -12.49
C LYS A 185 1.17 -4.78 -11.29
N ARG A 186 2.23 -5.56 -11.47
CA ARG A 186 3.27 -5.80 -10.47
C ARG A 186 4.64 -5.64 -11.12
N ASN A 187 5.57 -5.15 -10.37
CA ASN A 187 6.97 -4.98 -10.72
C ASN A 187 7.86 -5.56 -9.60
#